data_6235cef24d53624e99637465aa5e8464
#
_entry.id   6235cef24d53624e99637465aa5e8464
#
_cell.length_a   1.000
_cell.length_b   1.000
_cell.length_c   1.000
_cell.angle_alpha   90.00
_cell.angle_beta   90.00
_cell.angle_gamma   90.00
#
_symmetry.space_group_name_H-M   'P 1'
#
loop_
_entity.id
_entity.type
_entity.pdbx_description
1 polymer ?
#
loop_
_entity_poly.entity_id
_entity_poly.type
_entity_poly.pdbx_seq_one_letter_code
_entity_poly.pdbx_strand_id
1 'polypeptide(L)'
;LMKPFTQQQLRAITMRWLVGPAANEPISVPVDEDGFSKLGDTQALACIDRDVFNEIRQLDSSDGAAVLRESVVSYCATSTKMMLQLRAAVADGDMELVEKIAHSLKGGSGQLGAAFLASLCEEMIRATKDGDKERLDALLEKAAMEHSTVLSALAIEIQTDTA
;
A
#
# COMPACT_ATOMS: atom_id res chain seq x y z
N LEU A 1 26.32 -5.14 -3.33
CA LEU A 1 26.12 -5.98 -2.13
C LEU A 1 24.71 -5.69 -1.58
N MET A 2 23.73 -6.41 -2.09
CA MET A 2 22.34 -6.34 -1.59
C MET A 2 22.23 -7.32 -0.42
N LYS A 3 21.92 -6.80 0.76
CA LYS A 3 21.63 -7.64 1.93
C LYS A 3 20.14 -8.00 1.94
N PRO A 4 19.78 -9.26 2.14
CA PRO A 4 18.36 -9.61 2.25
C PRO A 4 17.79 -9.01 3.54
N PHE A 5 16.68 -8.30 3.41
CA PHE A 5 15.94 -7.80 4.57
C PHE A 5 15.33 -8.97 5.33
N THR A 6 15.55 -9.01 6.65
CA THR A 6 14.97 -10.04 7.51
C THR A 6 13.48 -9.76 7.77
N GLN A 7 12.68 -10.82 8.02
CA GLN A 7 11.26 -10.70 8.39
C GLN A 7 11.00 -9.73 9.56
N GLN A 8 11.97 -9.61 10.48
CA GLN A 8 11.89 -8.67 11.60
C GLN A 8 11.99 -7.22 11.16
N GLN A 9 12.77 -6.92 10.12
CA GLN A 9 12.88 -5.57 9.58
C GLN A 9 11.61 -5.15 8.83
N LEU A 10 10.97 -6.09 8.13
CA LEU A 10 9.68 -5.84 7.46
C LEU A 10 8.57 -5.56 8.51
N ARG A 11 8.51 -6.36 9.58
CA ARG A 11 7.59 -6.14 10.71
C ARG A 11 7.84 -4.79 11.41
N ALA A 12 9.09 -4.42 11.61
CA ALA A 12 9.45 -3.16 12.25
C ALA A 12 9.05 -1.94 11.38
N ILE A 13 9.18 -2.07 10.06
CA ILE A 13 8.77 -1.01 9.11
C ILE A 13 7.25 -0.90 9.07
N THR A 14 6.52 -2.02 8.99
CA THR A 14 5.04 -2.02 8.97
C THR A 14 4.47 -1.53 10.31
N MET A 15 5.01 -1.97 11.45
CA MET A 15 4.57 -1.53 12.78
C MET A 15 4.86 -0.05 13.03
N ARG A 16 5.99 0.46 12.55
CA ARG A 16 6.39 1.86 12.74
C ARG A 16 5.51 2.84 11.98
N TRP A 17 4.84 2.39 10.92
CA TRP A 17 3.97 3.22 10.09
C TRP A 17 2.48 3.05 10.37
N LEU A 18 2.09 1.94 11.04
CA LEU A 18 0.71 1.78 11.55
C LEU A 18 0.45 2.63 12.81
N VAL A 19 1.52 3.00 13.55
CA VAL A 19 1.40 3.88 14.70
C VAL A 19 1.81 5.28 14.25
N GLY A 20 0.87 6.05 13.75
CA GLY A 20 1.02 7.50 13.56
C GLY A 20 1.45 8.17 14.86
N PRO A 21 2.04 9.39 14.85
CA PRO A 21 2.48 10.07 16.04
C PRO A 21 1.30 10.20 17.02
N ALA A 22 1.47 9.61 18.19
CA ALA A 22 0.49 9.53 19.25
C ALA A 22 -0.13 10.89 19.57
N ALA A 23 -1.40 11.07 19.22
CA ALA A 23 -2.26 11.90 20.01
C ALA A 23 -2.79 11.03 21.17
N ASN A 24 -2.33 11.34 22.36
CA ASN A 24 -2.61 10.69 23.60
C ASN A 24 -4.06 10.98 24.00
N GLU A 25 -4.98 10.02 23.79
CA GLU A 25 -6.22 9.93 24.59
C GLU A 25 -6.73 8.48 24.55
N PRO A 26 -7.06 7.87 25.69
CA PRO A 26 -7.55 6.50 25.73
C PRO A 26 -9.05 6.46 25.38
N ILE A 27 -9.39 6.04 24.20
CA ILE A 27 -10.76 5.64 23.88
C ILE A 27 -10.95 4.23 24.42
N SER A 28 -11.67 4.12 25.52
CA SER A 28 -12.14 2.84 26.06
C SER A 28 -13.24 2.30 25.14
N VAL A 29 -12.89 1.33 24.31
CA VAL A 29 -13.87 0.52 23.58
C VAL A 29 -13.92 -0.83 24.26
N PRO A 30 -15.10 -1.39 24.56
CA PRO A 30 -15.21 -2.71 25.17
C PRO A 30 -14.70 -3.77 24.19
N VAL A 31 -13.72 -4.54 24.63
CA VAL A 31 -13.08 -5.62 23.85
C VAL A 31 -13.93 -6.87 24.05
N ASP A 32 -14.70 -7.24 23.05
CA ASP A 32 -15.19 -8.61 22.94
C ASP A 32 -14.08 -9.44 22.30
N GLU A 33 -13.50 -10.36 23.08
CA GLU A 33 -12.24 -11.05 22.78
C GLU A 33 -12.25 -12.04 21.60
N ASP A 34 -13.35 -12.23 20.87
CA ASP A 34 -13.46 -13.30 19.88
C ASP A 34 -13.88 -12.89 18.44
N GLY A 35 -14.03 -11.60 18.14
CA GLY A 35 -14.59 -11.17 16.85
C GLY A 35 -13.66 -10.39 15.92
N PHE A 36 -12.58 -9.80 16.43
CA PHE A 36 -11.88 -8.73 15.70
C PHE A 36 -10.78 -9.21 14.75
N SER A 37 -10.28 -10.42 14.94
CA SER A 37 -9.14 -10.92 14.15
C SER A 37 -9.51 -11.36 12.72
N LYS A 38 -10.75 -11.81 12.50
CA LYS A 38 -11.17 -12.36 11.19
C LYS A 38 -11.74 -11.34 10.21
N LEU A 39 -12.32 -10.22 10.69
CA LEU A 39 -12.88 -9.19 9.79
C LEU A 39 -11.80 -8.33 9.14
N GLY A 40 -10.73 -8.03 9.87
CA GLY A 40 -9.61 -7.24 9.34
C GLY A 40 -8.87 -7.93 8.21
N ASP A 41 -8.61 -9.22 8.35
CA ASP A 41 -7.87 -10.01 7.36
C ASP A 41 -8.69 -10.21 6.08
N THR A 42 -10.00 -10.40 6.18
CA THR A 42 -10.87 -10.61 5.02
C THR A 42 -11.04 -9.31 4.21
N GLN A 43 -11.10 -8.15 4.86
CA GLN A 43 -11.24 -6.87 4.19
C GLN A 43 -9.92 -6.42 3.56
N ALA A 44 -8.79 -6.69 4.21
CA ALA A 44 -7.47 -6.44 3.66
C ALA A 44 -7.20 -7.28 2.39
N LEU A 45 -7.63 -8.53 2.37
CA LEU A 45 -7.46 -9.42 1.21
C LEU A 45 -8.35 -9.04 0.02
N ALA A 46 -9.44 -8.32 0.22
CA ALA A 46 -10.35 -7.88 -0.85
C ALA A 46 -9.80 -6.69 -1.66
N CYS A 47 -8.78 -5.98 -1.15
CA CYS A 47 -8.18 -4.82 -1.86
C CYS A 47 -7.14 -5.22 -2.92
N ILE A 48 -6.80 -6.51 -3.00
CA ILE A 48 -5.81 -7.05 -3.95
C ILE A 48 -6.46 -8.12 -4.80
N ASP A 49 -6.23 -8.05 -6.11
CA ASP A 49 -6.62 -9.09 -7.06
C ASP A 49 -5.65 -10.28 -6.95
N ARG A 50 -6.13 -11.36 -6.37
CA ARG A 50 -5.35 -12.59 -6.18
C ARG A 50 -5.01 -13.32 -7.48
N ASP A 51 -5.77 -13.10 -8.53
CA ASP A 51 -5.50 -13.73 -9.83
C ASP A 51 -4.18 -13.22 -10.40
N VAL A 52 -3.86 -11.94 -10.21
CA VAL A 52 -2.57 -11.34 -10.56
C VAL A 52 -1.41 -12.04 -9.83
N PHE A 53 -1.57 -12.34 -8.54
CA PHE A 53 -0.55 -13.09 -7.78
C PHE A 53 -0.36 -14.51 -8.29
N ASN A 54 -1.45 -15.18 -8.62
CA ASN A 54 -1.43 -16.53 -9.17
C ASN A 54 -0.77 -16.57 -10.54
N GLU A 55 -0.99 -15.57 -11.39
CA GLU A 55 -0.31 -15.45 -12.67
C GLU A 55 1.20 -15.28 -12.49
N ILE A 56 1.65 -14.41 -11.59
CA ILE A 56 3.08 -14.22 -11.30
C ILE A 56 3.71 -15.53 -10.77
N ARG A 57 2.99 -16.26 -9.91
CA ARG A 57 3.45 -17.56 -9.40
C ARG A 57 3.60 -18.62 -10.49
N GLN A 58 2.76 -18.55 -11.52
CA GLN A 58 2.77 -19.53 -12.63
C GLN A 58 3.85 -19.23 -13.67
N LEU A 59 4.34 -18.00 -13.76
CA LEU A 59 5.36 -17.59 -14.73
C LEU A 59 6.72 -18.26 -14.50
N ASP A 60 7.01 -18.70 -13.28
CA ASP A 60 8.27 -19.38 -12.97
C ASP A 60 8.06 -20.54 -12.00
N SER A 61 8.09 -21.74 -12.53
CA SER A 61 7.82 -22.97 -11.79
C SER A 61 8.90 -23.36 -10.77
N SER A 62 10.07 -22.71 -10.78
CA SER A 62 11.17 -22.99 -9.85
C SER A 62 11.42 -21.91 -8.79
N ASP A 63 11.09 -20.65 -9.08
CA ASP A 63 11.41 -19.49 -8.21
C ASP A 63 10.29 -18.44 -8.12
N GLY A 64 9.10 -18.72 -8.65
CA GLY A 64 8.00 -17.75 -8.73
C GLY A 64 7.62 -17.11 -7.38
N ALA A 65 7.68 -17.88 -6.30
CA ALA A 65 7.44 -17.37 -4.95
C ALA A 65 8.54 -16.40 -4.49
N ALA A 66 9.79 -16.62 -4.89
CA ALA A 66 10.90 -15.73 -4.55
C ALA A 66 10.80 -14.41 -5.32
N VAL A 67 10.49 -14.47 -6.62
CA VAL A 67 10.28 -13.29 -7.49
C VAL A 67 9.10 -12.46 -7.00
N LEU A 68 7.99 -13.11 -6.66
CA LEU A 68 6.82 -12.43 -6.10
C LEU A 68 7.16 -11.70 -4.79
N ARG A 69 7.86 -12.39 -3.88
CA ARG A 69 8.28 -11.80 -2.61
C ARG A 69 9.20 -10.59 -2.80
N GLU A 70 10.17 -10.68 -3.69
CA GLU A 70 11.07 -9.58 -4.00
C GLU A 70 10.31 -8.39 -4.60
N SER A 71 9.37 -8.65 -5.50
CA SER A 71 8.51 -7.64 -6.11
C SER A 71 7.65 -6.93 -5.06
N VAL A 72 7.03 -7.68 -4.15
CA VAL A 72 6.22 -7.12 -3.06
C VAL A 72 7.08 -6.27 -2.12
N VAL A 73 8.24 -6.77 -1.70
CA VAL A 73 9.15 -6.01 -0.81
C VAL A 73 9.61 -4.72 -1.47
N SER A 74 9.99 -4.77 -2.74
CA SER A 74 10.40 -3.60 -3.51
C SER A 74 9.26 -2.59 -3.65
N TYR A 75 8.06 -3.05 -3.95
CA TYR A 75 6.87 -2.20 -4.02
C TYR A 75 6.56 -1.54 -2.68
N CYS A 76 6.53 -2.28 -1.57
CA CYS A 76 6.25 -1.73 -0.25
C CYS A 76 7.21 -0.60 0.12
N ALA A 77 8.51 -0.78 -0.13
CA ALA A 77 9.51 0.25 0.15
C ALA A 77 9.34 1.48 -0.75
N THR A 78 9.12 1.26 -2.05
CA THR A 78 9.01 2.33 -3.05
C THR A 78 7.71 3.10 -2.91
N SER A 79 6.57 2.41 -2.75
CA SER A 79 5.25 3.03 -2.63
C SER A 79 5.13 3.85 -1.35
N THR A 80 5.71 3.39 -0.24
CA THR A 80 5.74 4.17 1.01
C THR A 80 6.50 5.48 0.83
N LYS A 81 7.64 5.45 0.16
CA LYS A 81 8.40 6.66 -0.17
C LYS A 81 7.61 7.58 -1.09
N MET A 82 6.96 7.02 -2.10
CA MET A 82 6.11 7.80 -3.02
C MET A 82 4.94 8.47 -2.31
N MET A 83 4.29 7.80 -1.35
CA MET A 83 3.21 8.38 -0.55
C MET A 83 3.67 9.57 0.28
N LEU A 84 4.87 9.51 0.85
CA LEU A 84 5.45 10.65 1.58
C LEU A 84 5.75 11.83 0.66
N GLN A 85 6.34 11.56 -0.50
CA GLN A 85 6.62 12.60 -1.52
C GLN A 85 5.31 13.19 -2.07
N LEU A 86 4.30 12.37 -2.26
CA LEU A 86 2.98 12.80 -2.73
C LEU A 86 2.32 13.77 -1.74
N ARG A 87 2.38 13.47 -0.44
CA ARG A 87 1.90 14.39 0.61
C ARG A 87 2.61 15.73 0.58
N ALA A 88 3.92 15.73 0.45
CA ALA A 88 4.70 16.96 0.37
C ALA A 88 4.35 17.76 -0.89
N ALA A 89 4.27 17.11 -2.05
CA ALA A 89 3.94 17.76 -3.32
C ALA A 89 2.53 18.38 -3.32
N VAL A 90 1.54 17.71 -2.74
CA VAL A 90 0.18 18.26 -2.59
C VAL A 90 0.17 19.46 -1.64
N ALA A 91 0.89 19.41 -0.54
CA ALA A 91 1.00 20.50 0.43
C ALA A 91 1.66 21.74 -0.22
N ASP A 92 2.73 21.53 -0.99
CA ASP A 92 3.47 22.57 -1.71
C ASP A 92 2.71 23.11 -2.94
N GLY A 93 1.66 22.39 -3.39
CA GLY A 93 0.90 22.73 -4.59
C GLY A 93 1.65 22.45 -5.90
N ASP A 94 2.67 21.58 -5.86
CA ASP A 94 3.42 21.16 -7.04
C ASP A 94 2.66 20.10 -7.84
N MET A 95 1.76 20.57 -8.71
CA MET A 95 0.86 19.72 -9.50
C MET A 95 1.61 18.81 -10.47
N GLU A 96 2.76 19.25 -11.00
CA GLU A 96 3.58 18.43 -11.90
C GLU A 96 4.20 17.25 -11.17
N LEU A 97 4.72 17.48 -9.96
CA LEU A 97 5.29 16.43 -9.13
C LEU A 97 4.20 15.47 -8.64
N VAL A 98 3.02 15.97 -8.26
CA VAL A 98 1.85 15.15 -7.90
C VAL A 98 1.49 14.21 -9.05
N GLU A 99 1.38 14.73 -10.29
CA GLU A 99 1.05 13.92 -11.47
C GLU A 99 2.09 12.81 -11.71
N LYS A 100 3.38 13.14 -11.65
CA LYS A 100 4.47 12.15 -11.83
C LYS A 100 4.43 11.04 -10.79
N ILE A 101 4.27 11.39 -9.52
CA ILE A 101 4.25 10.41 -8.42
C ILE A 101 3.00 9.54 -8.52
N ALA A 102 1.84 10.15 -8.74
CA ALA A 102 0.58 9.44 -8.88
C ALA A 102 0.61 8.47 -10.08
N HIS A 103 1.23 8.86 -11.20
CA HIS A 103 1.41 7.99 -12.36
C HIS A 103 2.27 6.77 -12.03
N SER A 104 3.39 6.97 -11.35
CA SER A 104 4.29 5.87 -10.95
C SER A 104 3.63 4.94 -9.94
N LEU A 105 2.93 5.50 -8.95
CA LEU A 105 2.22 4.72 -7.94
C LEU A 105 1.07 3.90 -8.55
N LYS A 106 0.33 4.50 -9.51
CA LYS A 106 -0.72 3.81 -10.28
C LYS A 106 -0.17 2.57 -10.99
N GLY A 107 0.98 2.72 -11.68
CA GLY A 107 1.60 1.60 -12.39
C GLY A 107 2.00 0.47 -11.48
N GLY A 108 2.72 0.75 -10.40
CA GLY A 108 3.17 -0.26 -9.43
C GLY A 108 2.01 -0.94 -8.71
N SER A 109 0.98 -0.17 -8.33
CA SER A 109 -0.22 -0.71 -7.69
C SER A 109 -1.01 -1.64 -8.61
N GLY A 110 -1.17 -1.26 -9.88
CA GLY A 110 -1.85 -2.09 -10.88
C GLY A 110 -1.13 -3.42 -11.15
N GLN A 111 0.19 -3.41 -11.16
CA GLN A 111 1.00 -4.63 -11.35
C GLN A 111 0.85 -5.65 -10.22
N LEU A 112 0.53 -5.18 -9.02
CA LEU A 112 0.29 -6.04 -7.85
C LEU A 112 -1.20 -6.23 -7.52
N GLY A 113 -2.09 -5.94 -8.47
CA GLY A 113 -3.51 -6.15 -8.31
C GLY A 113 -4.22 -5.18 -7.36
N ALA A 114 -3.56 -4.10 -6.90
CA ALA A 114 -4.17 -3.08 -6.06
C ALA A 114 -4.98 -2.07 -6.93
N ALA A 115 -6.02 -2.56 -7.58
CA ALA A 115 -6.78 -1.84 -8.59
C ALA A 115 -7.46 -0.57 -8.04
N PHE A 116 -7.95 -0.61 -6.80
CA PHE A 116 -8.62 0.54 -6.20
C PHE A 116 -7.62 1.66 -5.89
N LEU A 117 -6.44 1.35 -5.37
CA LEU A 117 -5.38 2.34 -5.18
C LEU A 117 -4.92 2.93 -6.51
N ALA A 118 -4.81 2.11 -7.55
CA ALA A 118 -4.49 2.57 -8.90
C ALA A 118 -5.55 3.53 -9.45
N SER A 119 -6.85 3.27 -9.20
CA SER A 119 -7.94 4.16 -9.61
C SER A 119 -7.92 5.50 -8.87
N LEU A 120 -7.59 5.52 -7.57
CA LEU A 120 -7.42 6.75 -6.80
C LEU A 120 -6.28 7.60 -7.35
N CYS A 121 -5.16 6.98 -7.73
CA CYS A 121 -4.05 7.67 -8.37
C CYS A 121 -4.46 8.27 -9.73
N GLU A 122 -5.28 7.58 -10.53
CA GLU A 122 -5.83 8.09 -11.78
C GLU A 122 -6.72 9.32 -11.56
N GLU A 123 -7.56 9.29 -10.52
CA GLU A 123 -8.38 10.46 -10.16
C GLU A 123 -7.53 11.63 -9.69
N MET A 124 -6.43 11.38 -8.97
CA MET A 124 -5.49 12.43 -8.58
C MET A 124 -4.84 13.09 -9.81
N ILE A 125 -4.44 12.29 -10.81
CA ILE A 125 -3.91 12.81 -12.09
C ILE A 125 -4.94 13.70 -12.81
N ARG A 126 -6.21 13.37 -12.75
CA ARG A 126 -7.27 14.23 -13.31
C ARG A 126 -7.42 15.51 -12.51
N ALA A 127 -7.44 15.41 -11.19
CA ALA A 127 -7.58 16.57 -10.32
C ALA A 127 -6.41 17.57 -10.46
N THR A 128 -5.18 17.10 -10.75
CA THR A 128 -4.05 18.00 -11.06
C THR A 128 -4.30 18.82 -12.32
N LYS A 129 -4.88 18.22 -13.35
CA LYS A 129 -5.22 18.91 -14.63
C LYS A 129 -6.33 19.92 -14.45
N ASP A 130 -7.27 19.65 -13.56
CA ASP A 130 -8.38 20.55 -13.22
C ASP A 130 -7.94 21.66 -12.24
N GLY A 131 -6.76 21.53 -11.62
CA GLY A 131 -6.26 22.46 -10.59
C GLY A 131 -7.06 22.42 -9.29
N ASP A 132 -7.80 21.34 -9.06
CA ASP A 132 -8.71 21.17 -7.91
C ASP A 132 -7.94 20.64 -6.68
N LYS A 133 -7.45 21.57 -5.87
CA LYS A 133 -6.67 21.26 -4.67
C LYS A 133 -7.52 20.57 -3.59
N GLU A 134 -8.76 20.98 -3.39
CA GLU A 134 -9.63 20.36 -2.37
C GLU A 134 -9.89 18.90 -2.69
N ARG A 135 -10.12 18.59 -3.98
CA ARG A 135 -10.28 17.23 -4.46
C ARG A 135 -9.00 16.42 -4.30
N LEU A 136 -7.83 17.02 -4.55
CA LEU A 136 -6.53 16.37 -4.34
C LEU A 136 -6.30 16.02 -2.89
N ASP A 137 -6.60 16.91 -1.95
CA ASP A 137 -6.46 16.66 -0.52
C ASP A 137 -7.35 15.48 -0.08
N ALA A 138 -8.62 15.47 -0.52
CA ALA A 138 -9.55 14.37 -0.22
C ALA A 138 -9.11 13.03 -0.83
N LEU A 139 -8.58 13.03 -2.06
CA LEU A 139 -8.07 11.84 -2.73
C LEU A 139 -6.79 11.33 -2.08
N LEU A 140 -5.93 12.22 -1.61
CA LEU A 140 -4.70 11.87 -0.89
C LEU A 140 -5.00 11.10 0.41
N GLU A 141 -5.99 11.57 1.19
CA GLU A 141 -6.40 10.88 2.42
C GLU A 141 -6.96 9.47 2.11
N LYS A 142 -7.81 9.35 1.10
CA LYS A 142 -8.33 8.05 0.65
C LYS A 142 -7.21 7.13 0.16
N ALA A 143 -6.29 7.66 -0.64
CA ALA A 143 -5.15 6.89 -1.15
C ALA A 143 -4.20 6.44 -0.03
N ALA A 144 -4.01 7.26 1.01
CA ALA A 144 -3.19 6.89 2.15
C ALA A 144 -3.81 5.75 2.98
N MET A 145 -5.12 5.79 3.20
CA MET A 145 -5.85 4.71 3.87
C MET A 145 -5.78 3.41 3.07
N GLU A 146 -6.08 3.49 1.77
CA GLU A 146 -6.04 2.33 0.89
C GLU A 146 -4.63 1.75 0.77
N HIS A 147 -3.61 2.59 0.65
CA HIS A 147 -2.21 2.15 0.62
C HIS A 147 -1.83 1.35 1.87
N SER A 148 -2.26 1.80 3.06
CA SER A 148 -2.03 1.06 4.30
C SER A 148 -2.70 -0.33 4.27
N THR A 149 -3.93 -0.41 3.76
CA THR A 149 -4.66 -1.68 3.59
C THR A 149 -3.96 -2.60 2.61
N VAL A 150 -3.50 -2.06 1.48
CA VAL A 150 -2.73 -2.81 0.46
C VAL A 150 -1.44 -3.36 1.04
N LEU A 151 -0.67 -2.56 1.80
CA LEU A 151 0.56 -3.05 2.43
C LEU A 151 0.30 -4.21 3.39
N SER A 152 -0.79 -4.14 4.16
CA SER A 152 -1.18 -5.21 5.08
C SER A 152 -1.57 -6.49 4.33
N ALA A 153 -2.33 -6.37 3.26
CA ALA A 153 -2.73 -7.49 2.42
C ALA A 153 -1.53 -8.16 1.73
N LEU A 154 -0.60 -7.36 1.18
CA LEU A 154 0.63 -7.85 0.58
C LEU A 154 1.51 -8.61 1.58
N ALA A 155 1.58 -8.13 2.84
CA ALA A 155 2.32 -8.81 3.89
C ALA A 155 1.71 -10.19 4.22
N ILE A 156 0.38 -10.32 4.21
CA ILE A 156 -0.32 -11.59 4.43
C ILE A 156 -0.03 -12.55 3.27
N GLU A 157 -0.12 -12.10 2.02
CA GLU A 157 0.12 -12.95 0.84
C GLU A 157 1.53 -13.55 0.80
N ILE A 158 2.56 -12.79 1.17
CA ILE A 158 3.93 -13.32 1.21
C ILE A 158 4.22 -14.22 2.43
N GLN A 159 3.40 -14.16 3.48
CA GLN A 159 3.52 -15.06 4.65
C GLN A 159 2.88 -16.43 4.36
N THR A 160 1.79 -16.48 3.61
CA THR A 160 1.13 -17.74 3.23
C THR A 160 1.98 -18.59 2.30
N ASP A 161 2.91 -18.01 1.56
CA ASP A 161 3.87 -18.73 0.70
C ASP A 161 5.01 -19.41 1.47
N THR A 162 5.12 -19.18 2.78
CA THR A 162 6.22 -19.73 3.60
C THR A 162 5.79 -20.96 4.42
N ALA A 163 4.51 -21.27 4.41
CA ALA A 163 3.94 -22.44 5.07
C ALA A 163 3.76 -23.61 4.11
#